data_6f5fb83003dd113ca1a4a19f0e675882
#
_entry.id   6f5fb83003dd113ca1a4a19f0e675882
#
_cell.length_a   1.000
_cell.length_b   1.000
_cell.length_c   1.000
_cell.angle_alpha   90.00
_cell.angle_beta   90.00
_cell.angle_gamma   90.00
#
_symmetry.space_group_name_H-M   'P 1'
#
loop_
_entity.id
_entity.type
_entity.pdbx_description
1 polymer ?
#
loop_
_entity_poly.entity_id
_entity_poly.type
_entity_poly.pdbx_seq_one_letter_code
_entity_poly.pdbx_strand_id
1 'polypeptide(L)'
;MQLKERCINIPTNSKNTLMKKIFLIAMAIITLTLPAQAQAYRDSRYYNNSTGRLEYTYHHHDGVIGTGDVYYGLRLGPAFSTVNSDDKALDGGDSQTGLNLGAVIGFGLSDTTPLFLETGLFYVEKGGKNVFEGKKMTYDLNYLQIPIVAKYVIDIDGDFSGQPFFGGYLACGVGGKIKNYGDRQSESSFSHKYFQRFDGGLRIGCGAAYDMFYVDLGYDIGLSNITHDEFDASHNRCWTLSLGVNF
;
A
#
# COMPACT_ATOMS: atom_id res chain seq x y z
N MET A 1 -45.96 -21.52 26.91
CA MET A 1 -46.02 -20.43 25.93
C MET A 1 -44.57 -19.95 25.72
N GLN A 2 -43.88 -20.57 24.78
CA GLN A 2 -42.48 -20.25 24.50
C GLN A 2 -42.41 -19.40 23.21
N LEU A 3 -41.97 -18.16 23.35
CA LEU A 3 -41.65 -17.28 22.24
C LEU A 3 -40.29 -17.69 21.65
N LYS A 4 -40.31 -18.21 20.43
CA LYS A 4 -39.17 -18.61 19.66
C LYS A 4 -38.66 -17.37 18.94
N GLU A 5 -37.59 -16.73 19.44
CA GLU A 5 -36.89 -15.66 18.75
C GLU A 5 -36.26 -16.19 17.44
N ARG A 6 -36.72 -15.66 16.32
CA ARG A 6 -36.11 -15.89 15.01
C ARG A 6 -34.93 -14.94 14.87
N CYS A 7 -33.75 -15.42 15.11
CA CYS A 7 -32.55 -14.72 14.64
C CYS A 7 -32.52 -14.73 13.10
N ILE A 8 -32.65 -13.56 12.52
CA ILE A 8 -32.49 -13.35 11.07
C ILE A 8 -31.02 -13.53 10.75
N ASN A 9 -30.68 -14.66 10.18
CA ASN A 9 -29.32 -14.97 9.69
C ASN A 9 -29.12 -14.22 8.36
N ILE A 10 -28.50 -13.03 8.39
CA ILE A 10 -28.10 -12.31 7.18
C ILE A 10 -26.80 -12.96 6.68
N PRO A 11 -26.76 -13.51 5.46
CA PRO A 11 -25.58 -14.20 4.94
C PRO A 11 -24.42 -13.22 4.84
N THR A 12 -23.33 -13.53 5.51
CA THR A 12 -22.06 -12.74 5.55
C THR A 12 -21.43 -12.46 4.19
N ASN A 13 -21.84 -13.18 3.16
CA ASN A 13 -21.35 -13.00 1.79
C ASN A 13 -21.89 -11.75 1.08
N SER A 14 -23.07 -11.26 1.49
CA SER A 14 -23.70 -10.06 0.93
C SER A 14 -22.98 -8.76 1.34
N LYS A 15 -22.44 -8.69 2.56
CA LYS A 15 -21.73 -7.48 3.06
C LYS A 15 -20.40 -7.26 2.34
N ASN A 16 -19.66 -8.31 2.03
CA ASN A 16 -18.41 -8.20 1.29
C ASN A 16 -18.62 -7.77 -0.16
N THR A 17 -19.71 -8.21 -0.79
CA THR A 17 -20.05 -7.80 -2.15
C THR A 17 -20.52 -6.35 -2.23
N LEU A 18 -21.27 -5.90 -1.21
CA LEU A 18 -21.74 -4.51 -1.11
C LEU A 18 -20.55 -3.55 -0.86
N MET A 19 -19.65 -3.88 0.05
CA MET A 19 -18.43 -3.08 0.31
C MET A 19 -17.55 -2.97 -0.92
N LYS A 20 -17.34 -4.06 -1.67
CA LYS A 20 -16.59 -4.03 -2.94
C LYS A 20 -17.26 -3.13 -3.99
N LYS A 21 -18.58 -3.14 -4.09
CA LYS A 21 -19.33 -2.27 -5.02
C LYS A 21 -19.26 -0.81 -4.62
N ILE A 22 -19.42 -0.47 -3.34
CA ILE A 22 -19.28 0.90 -2.81
C ILE A 22 -17.88 1.42 -3.06
N PHE A 23 -16.87 0.59 -2.86
CA PHE A 23 -15.47 0.93 -3.09
C PHE A 23 -15.17 1.19 -4.58
N LEU A 24 -15.69 0.37 -5.50
CA LEU A 24 -15.58 0.57 -6.95
C LEU A 24 -16.29 1.85 -7.42
N ILE A 25 -17.44 2.18 -6.83
CA ILE A 25 -18.17 3.42 -7.13
C ILE A 25 -17.39 4.63 -6.61
N ALA A 26 -16.82 4.57 -5.42
CA ALA A 26 -15.98 5.64 -4.87
C ALA A 26 -14.74 5.88 -5.74
N MET A 27 -14.07 4.81 -6.20
CA MET A 27 -12.96 4.89 -7.15
C MET A 27 -13.37 5.52 -8.48
N ALA A 28 -14.53 5.15 -9.04
CA ALA A 28 -15.04 5.72 -10.28
C ALA A 28 -15.39 7.21 -10.14
N ILE A 29 -15.91 7.64 -8.99
CA ILE A 29 -16.19 9.06 -8.71
C ILE A 29 -14.89 9.85 -8.60
N ILE A 30 -13.87 9.32 -7.92
CA ILE A 30 -12.55 9.96 -7.79
C ILE A 30 -11.89 10.12 -9.16
N THR A 31 -11.95 9.11 -10.03
CA THR A 31 -11.37 9.20 -11.38
C THR A 31 -12.10 10.17 -12.31
N LEU A 32 -13.39 10.44 -12.08
CA LEU A 32 -14.18 11.39 -12.87
C LEU A 32 -13.98 12.85 -12.44
N THR A 33 -13.54 13.11 -11.21
CA THR A 33 -13.33 14.47 -10.68
C THR A 33 -11.90 14.98 -10.84
N LEU A 34 -10.93 14.10 -11.13
CA LEU A 34 -9.50 14.42 -11.24
C LEU A 34 -9.07 15.16 -12.52
N PRO A 35 -9.75 15.05 -13.71
CA PRO A 35 -9.24 15.71 -14.91
C PRO A 35 -9.23 17.23 -14.85
N ALA A 36 -10.08 17.83 -14.02
CA ALA A 36 -10.20 19.30 -13.94
C ALA A 36 -9.03 19.99 -13.18
N GLN A 37 -8.37 19.27 -12.27
CA GLN A 37 -7.24 19.83 -11.52
C GLN A 37 -5.88 19.50 -12.17
N ALA A 38 -5.77 18.39 -12.86
CA ALA A 38 -4.57 18.03 -13.62
C ALA A 38 -4.28 18.97 -14.78
N GLN A 39 -5.30 19.64 -15.35
CA GLN A 39 -5.10 20.67 -16.37
C GLN A 39 -4.47 21.96 -15.85
N ALA A 40 -4.67 22.31 -14.58
CA ALA A 40 -4.08 23.51 -13.98
C ALA A 40 -2.56 23.38 -13.76
N TYR A 41 -2.04 22.15 -13.61
CA TYR A 41 -0.60 21.88 -13.46
C TYR A 41 0.15 21.89 -14.81
N ARG A 42 -0.55 21.78 -15.93
CA ARG A 42 0.02 21.59 -17.28
C ARG A 42 0.50 22.89 -17.96
N ASP A 43 0.23 24.06 -17.38
CA ASP A 43 0.39 25.37 -18.09
C ASP A 43 1.72 26.09 -17.80
N SER A 44 2.72 25.43 -17.20
CA SER A 44 3.99 26.09 -16.86
C SER A 44 5.19 25.61 -17.70
N ARG A 45 4.97 25.01 -18.86
CA ARG A 45 6.04 24.73 -19.82
C ARG A 45 6.31 25.98 -20.63
N TYR A 46 7.49 26.52 -20.52
CA TYR A 46 7.92 27.56 -21.47
C TYR A 46 9.15 27.09 -22.25
N TYR A 47 9.18 27.45 -23.53
CA TYR A 47 10.32 27.17 -24.38
C TYR A 47 11.38 28.26 -24.16
N ASN A 48 12.54 27.88 -23.62
CA ASN A 48 13.67 28.80 -23.45
C ASN A 48 14.41 28.95 -24.79
N ASN A 49 14.19 30.08 -25.46
CA ASN A 49 14.79 30.38 -26.75
C ASN A 49 16.32 30.48 -26.74
N SER A 50 16.94 30.66 -25.55
CA SER A 50 18.39 30.80 -25.41
C SER A 50 19.10 29.44 -25.27
N THR A 51 18.42 28.43 -24.72
CA THR A 51 18.95 27.08 -24.54
C THR A 51 18.41 26.08 -25.56
N GLY A 52 17.35 26.44 -26.28
CA GLY A 52 16.65 25.56 -27.24
C GLY A 52 15.94 24.37 -26.57
N ARG A 53 15.62 24.46 -25.28
CA ARG A 53 15.00 23.40 -24.48
C ARG A 53 13.68 23.85 -23.88
N LEU A 54 12.77 22.90 -23.68
CA LEU A 54 11.60 23.06 -22.83
C LEU A 54 12.09 23.06 -21.37
N GLU A 55 11.94 24.16 -20.68
CA GLU A 55 12.24 24.29 -19.27
C GLU A 55 10.93 24.29 -18.47
N TYR A 56 10.95 23.64 -17.32
CA TYR A 56 9.83 23.64 -16.38
C TYR A 56 10.05 24.80 -15.42
N THR A 57 9.12 25.74 -15.39
CA THR A 57 9.10 26.75 -14.34
C THR A 57 8.33 26.20 -13.16
N TYR A 58 9.02 25.84 -12.10
CA TYR A 58 8.38 25.60 -10.82
C TYR A 58 7.96 26.96 -10.27
N HIS A 59 6.66 27.23 -10.23
CA HIS A 59 6.17 28.42 -9.55
C HIS A 59 6.37 28.27 -8.05
N HIS A 60 7.34 29.01 -7.49
CA HIS A 60 7.42 29.28 -6.07
C HIS A 60 6.15 30.00 -5.63
N HIS A 61 5.34 29.35 -4.82
CA HIS A 61 4.38 30.05 -3.98
C HIS A 61 5.12 30.62 -2.77
N ASP A 62 5.35 31.93 -2.76
CA ASP A 62 5.83 32.68 -1.61
C ASP A 62 4.80 32.63 -0.49
N GLY A 63 4.89 31.69 0.41
CA GLY A 63 3.97 31.53 1.54
C GLY A 63 4.48 30.58 2.62
N VAL A 64 5.27 31.13 3.50
CA VAL A 64 5.43 30.77 4.93
C VAL A 64 5.32 29.28 5.29
N ILE A 65 6.26 28.50 4.87
CA ILE A 65 6.90 27.30 5.45
C ILE A 65 7.76 26.79 4.30
N GLY A 66 9.09 26.63 4.52
CA GLY A 66 10.06 26.33 3.46
C GLY A 66 9.58 25.24 2.51
N THR A 67 9.15 25.65 1.52
CA THR A 67 8.88 25.36 0.15
C THR A 67 9.39 24.05 -0.35
N GLY A 68 8.61 23.01 -0.18
CA GLY A 68 8.78 21.87 -1.01
C GLY A 68 7.63 21.79 -1.99
N ASP A 69 7.91 21.44 -3.23
CA ASP A 69 6.87 21.03 -4.15
C ASP A 69 6.06 19.90 -3.49
N VAL A 70 4.74 19.99 -3.57
CA VAL A 70 3.85 18.99 -3.02
C VAL A 70 3.18 18.28 -4.17
N TYR A 71 3.21 16.97 -4.17
CA TYR A 71 2.42 16.17 -5.11
C TYR A 71 1.50 15.20 -4.36
N TYR A 72 0.43 14.84 -5.01
CA TYR A 72 -0.50 13.82 -4.58
C TYR A 72 -0.48 12.66 -5.55
N GLY A 73 -0.82 11.47 -5.10
CA GLY A 73 -0.88 10.34 -6.01
C GLY A 73 -1.83 9.25 -5.54
N LEU A 74 -2.29 8.48 -6.50
CA LEU A 74 -3.06 7.26 -6.28
C LEU A 74 -2.27 6.06 -6.77
N ARG A 75 -2.31 4.97 -6.03
CA ARG A 75 -1.55 3.74 -6.30
C ARG A 75 -2.47 2.53 -6.20
N LEU A 76 -2.31 1.60 -7.14
CA LEU A 76 -3.06 0.34 -7.18
C LEU A 76 -2.18 -0.75 -7.79
N GLY A 77 -2.21 -1.95 -7.21
CA GLY A 77 -1.54 -3.10 -7.80
C GLY A 77 -1.57 -4.34 -6.93
N PRO A 78 -0.90 -5.41 -7.34
CA PRO A 78 -0.75 -6.62 -6.56
C PRO A 78 0.28 -6.47 -5.43
N ALA A 79 0.02 -7.19 -4.35
CA ALA A 79 0.95 -7.46 -3.26
C ALA A 79 1.25 -8.96 -3.23
N PHE A 80 2.51 -9.32 -3.14
CA PHE A 80 2.99 -10.71 -3.02
C PHE A 80 3.67 -10.85 -1.68
N SER A 81 3.00 -11.48 -0.72
CA SER A 81 3.46 -11.55 0.65
C SER A 81 3.75 -12.96 1.11
N THR A 82 4.64 -13.07 2.06
CA THR A 82 4.93 -14.28 2.81
C THR A 82 5.27 -13.89 4.25
N VAL A 83 5.27 -14.87 5.13
CA VAL A 83 5.71 -14.69 6.53
C VAL A 83 6.97 -15.51 6.71
N ASN A 84 8.01 -14.87 7.24
CA ASN A 84 9.22 -15.53 7.72
C ASN A 84 9.03 -15.82 9.20
N SER A 85 9.08 -17.08 9.60
CA SER A 85 8.75 -17.54 10.95
C SER A 85 9.68 -18.66 11.39
N ASP A 86 9.92 -18.75 12.69
CA ASP A 86 10.57 -19.90 13.30
C ASP A 86 9.58 -21.06 13.50
N ASP A 87 8.26 -20.81 13.37
CA ASP A 87 7.21 -21.80 13.46
C ASP A 87 7.00 -22.52 12.12
N LYS A 88 7.11 -23.86 12.14
CA LYS A 88 6.91 -24.72 10.96
C LYS A 88 5.52 -24.63 10.34
N ALA A 89 4.51 -24.17 11.09
CA ALA A 89 3.17 -23.95 10.56
C ALA A 89 3.08 -22.73 9.66
N LEU A 90 3.99 -21.76 9.80
CA LEU A 90 4.01 -20.51 9.04
C LEU A 90 5.20 -20.41 8.09
N ASP A 91 6.36 -20.97 8.46
CA ASP A 91 7.60 -20.88 7.69
C ASP A 91 7.59 -21.77 6.43
N GLY A 92 8.32 -21.32 5.40
CA GLY A 92 8.48 -22.06 4.15
C GLY A 92 7.20 -22.17 3.31
N GLY A 93 6.18 -21.37 3.63
CA GLY A 93 4.92 -21.36 2.90
C GLY A 93 5.00 -20.68 1.54
N ASP A 94 3.99 -20.97 0.72
CA ASP A 94 3.75 -20.30 -0.55
C ASP A 94 3.38 -18.83 -0.32
N SER A 95 3.82 -17.96 -1.23
CA SER A 95 3.40 -16.56 -1.22
C SER A 95 1.89 -16.42 -1.45
N GLN A 96 1.31 -15.43 -0.82
CA GLN A 96 -0.08 -15.03 -1.06
C GLN A 96 -0.09 -13.77 -1.92
N THR A 97 -0.93 -13.80 -2.96
CA THR A 97 -1.21 -12.61 -3.77
C THR A 97 -2.41 -11.88 -3.19
N GLY A 98 -2.24 -10.60 -2.92
CA GLY A 98 -3.26 -9.70 -2.40
C GLY A 98 -3.32 -8.40 -3.19
N LEU A 99 -4.13 -7.47 -2.70
CA LEU A 99 -4.32 -6.14 -3.24
C LEU A 99 -3.46 -5.13 -2.46
N ASN A 100 -2.84 -4.19 -3.18
CA ASN A 100 -2.23 -2.98 -2.65
C ASN A 100 -2.94 -1.78 -3.28
N LEU A 101 -3.54 -0.94 -2.47
CA LEU A 101 -4.28 0.24 -2.92
C LEU A 101 -4.10 1.38 -1.93
N GLY A 102 -3.77 2.57 -2.42
CA GLY A 102 -3.56 3.71 -1.53
C GLY A 102 -3.50 5.05 -2.22
N ALA A 103 -3.41 6.08 -1.38
CA ALA A 103 -3.13 7.45 -1.76
C ALA A 103 -1.85 7.92 -1.08
N VAL A 104 -1.08 8.73 -1.77
CA VAL A 104 0.19 9.28 -1.29
C VAL A 104 0.21 10.79 -1.35
N ILE A 105 1.04 11.38 -0.52
CA ILE A 105 1.44 12.77 -0.58
C ILE A 105 2.96 12.82 -0.45
N GLY A 106 3.61 13.58 -1.31
CA GLY A 106 5.05 13.82 -1.29
C GLY A 106 5.35 15.28 -1.05
N PHE A 107 6.35 15.54 -0.22
CA PHE A 107 6.85 16.87 0.13
C PHE A 107 8.30 16.99 -0.29
N GLY A 108 8.64 17.98 -1.11
CA GLY A 108 10.02 18.31 -1.43
C GLY A 108 10.76 18.75 -0.16
N LEU A 109 11.92 18.15 0.09
CA LEU A 109 12.73 18.44 1.27
C LEU A 109 13.79 19.52 1.02
N SER A 110 14.05 19.87 -0.23
CA SER A 110 15.12 20.81 -0.60
C SER A 110 14.83 21.48 -1.94
N ASP A 111 15.15 22.76 -2.06
CA ASP A 111 15.03 23.51 -3.30
C ASP A 111 16.14 23.20 -4.31
N THR A 112 17.24 22.58 -3.84
CA THR A 112 18.43 22.30 -4.67
C THR A 112 18.63 20.83 -4.96
N THR A 113 17.94 19.96 -4.23
CA THR A 113 18.10 18.51 -4.35
C THR A 113 16.73 17.89 -4.58
N PRO A 114 16.55 17.07 -5.63
CA PRO A 114 15.27 16.45 -5.94
C PRO A 114 14.94 15.30 -4.96
N LEU A 115 14.88 15.61 -3.68
CA LEU A 115 14.62 14.71 -2.57
C LEU A 115 13.24 15.01 -1.97
N PHE A 116 12.39 14.00 -1.90
CA PHE A 116 11.03 14.08 -1.36
C PHE A 116 10.86 13.18 -0.16
N LEU A 117 10.04 13.61 0.79
CA LEU A 117 9.44 12.75 1.81
C LEU A 117 8.06 12.34 1.31
N GLU A 118 7.87 11.07 0.98
CA GLU A 118 6.56 10.53 0.60
C GLU A 118 5.96 9.75 1.77
N THR A 119 4.70 10.04 2.05
CA THR A 119 3.86 9.27 2.98
C THR A 119 2.49 9.03 2.37
N GLY A 120 1.65 8.25 3.03
CA GLY A 120 0.31 7.97 2.50
C GLY A 120 -0.47 7.00 3.36
N LEU A 121 -1.60 6.57 2.83
CA LEU A 121 -2.43 5.54 3.46
C LEU A 121 -2.76 4.46 2.43
N PHE A 122 -2.40 3.23 2.76
CA PHE A 122 -2.59 2.06 1.90
C PHE A 122 -3.44 1.01 2.60
N TYR A 123 -4.33 0.38 1.86
CA TYR A 123 -4.89 -0.92 2.20
C TYR A 123 -4.05 -1.99 1.52
N VAL A 124 -3.44 -2.87 2.30
CA VAL A 124 -2.55 -3.92 1.80
C VAL A 124 -3.03 -5.27 2.31
N GLU A 125 -3.31 -6.18 1.39
CA GLU A 125 -3.61 -7.56 1.71
C GLU A 125 -2.31 -8.37 1.73
N LYS A 126 -1.89 -8.76 2.94
CA LYS A 126 -0.73 -9.62 3.20
C LYS A 126 -1.21 -11.00 3.69
N GLY A 127 -0.28 -11.90 3.94
CA GLY A 127 -0.52 -13.23 4.48
C GLY A 127 0.36 -14.29 3.84
N GLY A 128 -0.07 -15.55 3.97
CA GLY A 128 0.67 -16.68 3.41
C GLY A 128 -0.19 -17.93 3.32
N LYS A 129 0.40 -18.95 2.71
CA LYS A 129 -0.19 -20.29 2.56
C LYS A 129 0.87 -21.32 2.95
N ASN A 130 0.49 -22.32 3.73
CA ASN A 130 1.36 -23.42 4.08
C ASN A 130 0.57 -24.73 4.11
N VAL A 131 1.23 -25.87 4.24
CA VAL A 131 0.61 -27.17 4.48
C VAL A 131 0.81 -27.52 5.95
N PHE A 132 -0.29 -27.56 6.69
CA PHE A 132 -0.30 -27.94 8.09
C PHE A 132 -1.18 -29.19 8.29
N GLU A 133 -0.64 -30.22 8.92
CA GLU A 133 -1.33 -31.53 9.12
C GLU A 133 -1.95 -32.09 7.83
N GLY A 134 -1.26 -31.97 6.70
CA GLY A 134 -1.73 -32.44 5.39
C GLY A 134 -2.86 -31.63 4.75
N LYS A 135 -3.28 -30.51 5.37
CA LYS A 135 -4.25 -29.56 4.81
C LYS A 135 -3.58 -28.25 4.42
N LYS A 136 -4.00 -27.65 3.32
CA LYS A 136 -3.50 -26.34 2.89
C LYS A 136 -4.08 -25.25 3.80
N MET A 137 -3.29 -24.78 4.75
CA MET A 137 -3.62 -23.65 5.61
C MET A 137 -3.43 -22.34 4.84
N THR A 138 -4.35 -21.39 5.00
CA THR A 138 -4.24 -20.03 4.45
C THR A 138 -4.54 -19.04 5.56
N TYR A 139 -3.68 -18.00 5.67
CA TYR A 139 -3.88 -16.92 6.62
C TYR A 139 -3.82 -15.58 5.90
N ASP A 140 -4.95 -14.86 5.94
CA ASP A 140 -5.10 -13.53 5.36
C ASP A 140 -4.81 -12.50 6.45
N LEU A 141 -3.96 -11.52 6.16
CA LEU A 141 -3.57 -10.42 7.04
C LEU A 141 -3.75 -9.10 6.29
N ASN A 142 -4.86 -8.43 6.53
CA ASN A 142 -5.17 -7.18 5.83
C ASN A 142 -4.84 -5.99 6.74
N TYR A 143 -4.02 -5.07 6.21
CA TYR A 143 -3.50 -3.93 6.95
C TYR A 143 -3.92 -2.59 6.35
N LEU A 144 -4.09 -1.60 7.22
CA LEU A 144 -3.90 -0.20 6.85
C LEU A 144 -2.46 0.16 7.14
N GLN A 145 -1.72 0.57 6.11
CA GLN A 145 -0.27 0.81 6.15
C GLN A 145 0.03 2.26 5.79
N ILE A 146 0.91 2.87 6.59
CA ILE A 146 1.43 4.22 6.39
C ILE A 146 2.92 4.10 6.09
N PRO A 147 3.36 4.21 4.83
CA PRO A 147 4.77 4.33 4.49
C PRO A 147 5.29 5.72 4.86
N ILE A 148 6.57 5.82 5.19
CA ILE A 148 7.32 7.05 5.39
C ILE A 148 8.67 6.82 4.73
N VAL A 149 8.83 7.33 3.51
CA VAL A 149 10.01 7.05 2.69
C VAL A 149 10.63 8.33 2.14
N ALA A 150 11.95 8.35 2.11
CA ALA A 150 12.71 9.32 1.33
C ALA A 150 12.79 8.81 -0.11
N LYS A 151 12.42 9.65 -1.06
CA LYS A 151 12.38 9.37 -2.50
C LYS A 151 13.27 10.36 -3.23
N TYR A 152 14.19 9.87 -4.01
CA TYR A 152 15.08 10.68 -4.83
C TYR A 152 14.61 10.64 -6.29
N VAL A 153 14.43 11.79 -6.92
CA VAL A 153 13.98 11.88 -8.31
C VAL A 153 15.20 12.08 -9.23
N ILE A 154 15.39 11.18 -10.17
CA ILE A 154 16.47 11.20 -11.15
C ILE A 154 15.83 11.44 -12.51
N ASP A 155 15.99 12.66 -13.04
CA ASP A 155 15.53 12.98 -14.38
C ASP A 155 16.43 12.28 -15.41
N ILE A 156 15.83 11.45 -16.26
CA ILE A 156 16.55 10.65 -17.25
C ILE A 156 16.43 11.28 -18.63
N ASP A 157 15.20 11.58 -19.07
CA ASP A 157 14.94 12.22 -20.36
C ASP A 157 13.56 12.88 -20.36
N GLY A 158 13.53 14.22 -20.46
CA GLY A 158 12.29 14.99 -20.57
C GLY A 158 11.26 14.69 -19.47
N ASP A 159 10.21 13.98 -19.83
CA ASP A 159 9.10 13.65 -18.94
C ASP A 159 9.33 12.36 -18.14
N PHE A 160 10.47 11.65 -18.37
CA PHE A 160 10.75 10.36 -17.72
C PHE A 160 11.73 10.52 -16.56
N SER A 161 11.37 10.02 -15.39
CA SER A 161 12.22 10.01 -14.19
C SER A 161 12.26 8.64 -13.52
N GLY A 162 13.43 8.32 -12.96
CA GLY A 162 13.63 7.20 -12.04
C GLY A 162 13.53 7.67 -10.59
N GLN A 163 12.85 6.90 -9.73
CA GLN A 163 12.54 7.34 -8.37
C GLN A 163 12.84 6.26 -7.33
N PRO A 164 14.14 5.98 -7.03
CA PRO A 164 14.47 5.12 -5.92
C PRO A 164 13.98 5.70 -4.60
N PHE A 165 13.53 4.83 -3.69
CA PHE A 165 13.06 5.22 -2.37
C PHE A 165 13.48 4.23 -1.29
N PHE A 166 13.63 4.76 -0.08
CA PHE A 166 13.95 4.00 1.12
C PHE A 166 13.34 4.66 2.36
N GLY A 167 12.88 3.86 3.30
CA GLY A 167 12.34 4.37 4.57
C GLY A 167 11.75 3.25 5.41
N GLY A 168 10.65 3.57 6.09
CA GLY A 168 9.92 2.66 6.94
C GLY A 168 8.44 2.62 6.62
N TYR A 169 7.74 1.72 7.29
CA TYR A 169 6.28 1.69 7.32
C TYR A 169 5.77 1.29 8.71
N LEU A 170 4.57 1.76 9.02
CA LEU A 170 3.76 1.33 10.15
C LEU A 170 2.44 0.80 9.61
N ALA A 171 1.93 -0.29 10.18
CA ALA A 171 0.69 -0.89 9.72
C ALA A 171 -0.16 -1.39 10.88
N CYS A 172 -1.48 -1.30 10.70
CA CYS A 172 -2.46 -1.80 11.66
C CYS A 172 -3.39 -2.82 10.97
N GLY A 173 -3.47 -4.03 11.53
CA GLY A 173 -4.33 -5.10 11.06
C GLY A 173 -5.82 -4.77 11.23
N VAL A 174 -6.54 -4.72 10.11
CA VAL A 174 -7.97 -4.36 10.06
C VAL A 174 -8.87 -5.54 9.75
N GLY A 175 -8.33 -6.64 9.21
CA GLY A 175 -9.10 -7.83 8.87
C GLY A 175 -8.22 -8.98 8.41
N GLY A 176 -8.83 -10.14 8.27
CA GLY A 176 -8.17 -11.35 7.81
C GLY A 176 -8.75 -12.59 8.49
N LYS A 177 -8.49 -13.76 7.91
CA LYS A 177 -8.96 -15.05 8.41
C LYS A 177 -7.90 -16.12 8.25
N ILE A 178 -7.76 -16.95 9.27
CA ILE A 178 -7.04 -18.22 9.19
C ILE A 178 -8.04 -19.28 8.77
N LYS A 179 -7.69 -20.10 7.78
CA LYS A 179 -8.49 -21.20 7.24
C LYS A 179 -7.67 -22.49 7.25
N ASN A 180 -8.34 -23.60 7.53
CA ASN A 180 -7.76 -24.96 7.50
C ASN A 180 -6.55 -25.15 8.45
N TYR A 181 -6.56 -24.49 9.59
CA TYR A 181 -5.56 -24.72 10.63
C TYR A 181 -5.96 -25.91 11.49
N GLY A 182 -5.51 -27.10 11.10
CA GLY A 182 -5.94 -28.38 11.68
C GLY A 182 -7.44 -28.62 11.52
N ASP A 183 -8.11 -29.06 12.59
CA ASP A 183 -9.57 -29.27 12.63
C ASP A 183 -10.35 -28.02 13.08
N ARG A 184 -9.68 -26.88 13.27
CA ARG A 184 -10.29 -25.62 13.72
C ARG A 184 -11.14 -24.99 12.63
N GLN A 185 -12.25 -24.38 13.04
CA GLN A 185 -13.05 -23.56 12.13
C GLN A 185 -12.31 -22.28 11.74
N SER A 186 -12.70 -21.72 10.58
CA SER A 186 -12.12 -20.43 10.14
C SER A 186 -12.37 -19.33 11.18
N GLU A 187 -11.30 -18.75 11.69
CA GLU A 187 -11.30 -17.71 12.72
C GLU A 187 -10.64 -16.42 12.20
N SER A 188 -10.81 -15.31 12.95
CA SER A 188 -10.12 -14.05 12.66
C SER A 188 -8.62 -14.22 12.88
N SER A 189 -7.82 -13.82 11.89
CA SER A 189 -6.35 -13.81 12.02
C SER A 189 -5.89 -12.95 13.19
N PHE A 190 -6.53 -11.80 13.43
CA PHE A 190 -6.20 -10.88 14.51
C PHE A 190 -6.97 -11.17 15.81
N SER A 191 -7.11 -12.45 16.16
CA SER A 191 -7.54 -12.83 17.49
C SER A 191 -6.37 -12.73 18.47
N HIS A 192 -6.67 -12.71 19.79
CA HIS A 192 -5.64 -12.68 20.85
C HIS A 192 -4.71 -13.91 20.84
N LYS A 193 -4.99 -14.91 20.03
CA LYS A 193 -4.21 -16.16 19.98
C LYS A 193 -3.20 -16.19 18.85
N TYR A 194 -3.51 -15.59 17.67
CA TYR A 194 -2.77 -15.82 16.44
C TYR A 194 -1.86 -14.63 16.08
N PHE A 195 -2.41 -13.57 15.49
CA PHE A 195 -1.63 -12.46 14.98
C PHE A 195 -1.91 -11.15 15.70
N GLN A 196 -0.85 -10.40 15.91
CA GLN A 196 -0.91 -9.03 16.41
C GLN A 196 -1.39 -8.08 15.30
N ARG A 197 -2.07 -7.01 15.72
CA ARG A 197 -2.56 -6.00 14.76
C ARG A 197 -1.45 -5.05 14.30
N PHE A 198 -0.42 -4.86 15.10
CA PHE A 198 0.67 -3.95 14.77
C PHE A 198 1.71 -4.67 13.93
N ASP A 199 2.11 -4.03 12.81
CA ASP A 199 3.24 -4.41 11.98
C ASP A 199 4.04 -3.15 11.64
N GLY A 200 5.35 -3.28 11.53
CA GLY A 200 6.23 -2.19 11.16
C GLY A 200 7.58 -2.71 10.71
N GLY A 201 8.22 -1.95 9.84
CA GLY A 201 9.48 -2.37 9.26
C GLY A 201 10.08 -1.37 8.30
N LEU A 202 11.00 -1.86 7.50
CA LEU A 202 11.65 -1.10 6.43
C LEU A 202 10.92 -1.29 5.11
N ARG A 203 10.96 -0.25 4.28
CA ARG A 203 10.46 -0.26 2.90
C ARG A 203 11.55 0.28 1.97
N ILE A 204 11.87 -0.49 0.95
CA ILE A 204 12.82 -0.10 -0.11
C ILE A 204 12.18 -0.37 -1.46
N GLY A 205 12.52 0.43 -2.46
CA GLY A 205 12.03 0.20 -3.81
C GLY A 205 12.53 1.21 -4.81
N CYS A 206 12.01 1.07 -6.01
CA CYS A 206 12.28 2.00 -7.10
C CYS A 206 11.00 2.21 -7.91
N GLY A 207 10.69 3.47 -8.19
CA GLY A 207 9.64 3.87 -9.08
C GLY A 207 10.19 4.46 -10.38
N ALA A 208 9.30 4.61 -11.34
CA ALA A 208 9.50 5.37 -12.54
C ALA A 208 8.24 6.20 -12.82
N ALA A 209 8.43 7.44 -13.26
CA ALA A 209 7.34 8.29 -13.67
C ALA A 209 7.53 8.74 -15.12
N TYR A 210 6.41 8.82 -15.82
CA TYR A 210 6.32 9.42 -17.15
C TYR A 210 5.09 10.33 -17.19
N ASP A 211 5.34 11.62 -17.25
CA ASP A 211 4.30 12.66 -17.09
C ASP A 211 3.54 12.42 -15.76
N MET A 212 2.24 12.20 -15.81
CA MET A 212 1.41 11.89 -14.65
C MET A 212 1.42 10.41 -14.23
N PHE A 213 1.85 9.51 -15.10
CA PHE A 213 1.84 8.07 -14.83
C PHE A 213 3.02 7.65 -13.97
N TYR A 214 2.76 6.75 -13.05
CA TYR A 214 3.76 6.23 -12.12
C TYR A 214 3.67 4.72 -12.01
N VAL A 215 4.81 4.07 -11.92
CA VAL A 215 4.94 2.64 -11.60
C VAL A 215 6.02 2.47 -10.55
N ASP A 216 5.81 1.60 -9.58
CA ASP A 216 6.85 1.23 -8.61
C ASP A 216 6.89 -0.27 -8.31
N LEU A 217 8.07 -0.70 -7.92
CA LEU A 217 8.33 -1.99 -7.28
C LEU A 217 8.88 -1.71 -5.89
N GLY A 218 8.13 -2.09 -4.86
CA GLY A 218 8.50 -1.93 -3.46
C GLY A 218 8.68 -3.27 -2.75
N TYR A 219 9.52 -3.29 -1.74
CA TYR A 219 9.72 -4.44 -0.85
C TYR A 219 9.65 -4.00 0.61
N ASP A 220 8.71 -4.60 1.34
CA ASP A 220 8.51 -4.41 2.77
C ASP A 220 9.23 -5.52 3.54
N ILE A 221 10.07 -5.14 4.51
CA ILE A 221 10.79 -6.01 5.41
C ILE A 221 10.23 -5.77 6.80
N GLY A 222 9.31 -6.63 7.27
CA GLY A 222 8.78 -6.58 8.62
C GLY A 222 9.86 -6.79 9.66
N LEU A 223 9.92 -5.92 10.65
CA LEU A 223 10.81 -5.99 11.80
C LEU A 223 10.05 -6.31 13.09
N SER A 224 8.77 -5.96 13.15
CA SER A 224 7.90 -6.27 14.27
C SER A 224 7.56 -7.76 14.30
N ASN A 225 7.53 -8.35 15.49
CA ASN A 225 6.88 -9.64 15.66
C ASN A 225 5.38 -9.48 15.48
N ILE A 226 4.79 -10.22 14.53
CA ILE A 226 3.37 -10.14 14.21
C ILE A 226 2.55 -11.28 14.82
N THR A 227 3.14 -12.16 15.64
CA THR A 227 2.48 -13.32 16.22
C THR A 227 2.30 -13.18 17.73
N HIS A 228 1.30 -13.91 18.24
CA HIS A 228 1.06 -14.13 19.66
C HIS A 228 1.52 -15.54 20.07
N ASP A 229 1.15 -15.96 21.27
CA ASP A 229 1.62 -17.16 21.97
C ASP A 229 1.40 -18.49 21.21
N GLU A 230 0.50 -18.53 20.22
CA GLU A 230 0.23 -19.73 19.42
C GLU A 230 1.31 -20.04 18.39
N PHE A 231 2.09 -19.01 17.98
CA PHE A 231 3.15 -19.14 16.98
C PHE A 231 4.45 -18.50 17.48
N ASP A 232 5.58 -19.05 17.07
CA ASP A 232 6.89 -18.44 17.31
C ASP A 232 7.03 -17.11 16.56
N ALA A 233 8.08 -16.32 16.91
CA ALA A 233 8.31 -15.01 16.35
C ALA A 233 8.28 -15.02 14.83
N SER A 234 7.50 -14.12 14.26
CA SER A 234 7.23 -14.09 12.82
C SER A 234 7.21 -12.68 12.28
N HIS A 235 7.66 -12.51 11.04
CA HIS A 235 7.81 -11.22 10.37
C HIS A 235 7.23 -11.26 8.97
N ASN A 236 6.50 -10.20 8.60
CA ASN A 236 5.98 -10.05 7.24
C ASN A 236 7.10 -9.76 6.23
N ARG A 237 6.97 -10.29 5.03
CA ARG A 237 7.73 -9.96 3.84
C ARG A 237 6.75 -9.71 2.70
N CYS A 238 6.87 -8.59 1.99
CA CYS A 238 5.89 -8.27 0.95
C CYS A 238 6.51 -7.50 -0.21
N TRP A 239 6.40 -8.05 -1.41
CA TRP A 239 6.65 -7.33 -2.65
C TRP A 239 5.36 -6.63 -3.09
N THR A 240 5.46 -5.38 -3.51
CA THR A 240 4.34 -4.62 -4.10
C THR A 240 4.75 -4.13 -5.48
N LEU A 241 3.89 -4.34 -6.46
CA LEU A 241 3.99 -3.69 -7.76
C LEU A 241 2.81 -2.72 -7.86
N SER A 242 3.06 -1.43 -8.00
CA SER A 242 2.01 -0.43 -8.04
C SER A 242 2.00 0.30 -9.38
N LEU A 243 0.83 0.52 -9.92
CA LEU A 243 0.56 1.49 -10.98
C LEU A 243 -0.17 2.67 -10.37
N GLY A 244 0.11 3.88 -10.84
CA GLY A 244 -0.49 5.06 -10.26
C GLY A 244 -0.46 6.28 -11.15
N VAL A 245 -1.01 7.35 -10.57
CA VAL A 245 -0.98 8.68 -11.16
C VAL A 245 -0.52 9.67 -10.08
N ASN A 246 0.26 10.66 -10.50
CA ASN A 246 0.68 11.81 -9.68
C ASN A 246 0.03 13.07 -10.25
N PHE A 247 -0.33 14.01 -9.37
CA PHE A 247 -0.93 15.29 -9.73
C PHE A 247 -0.65 16.33 -8.66
#